data_fca8cf126889830f50706b6660c0b4b6
#
_entry.id   fca8cf126889830f50706b6660c0b4b6
#
_cell.length_a   1.000
_cell.length_b   1.000
_cell.length_c   1.000
_cell.angle_alpha   90.00
_cell.angle_beta   90.00
_cell.angle_gamma   90.00
#
_symmetry.space_group_name_H-M   'P 1'
#
loop_
_entity.id
_entity.type
_entity.pdbx_description
1 polymer ?
#
loop_
_entity_poly.entity_id
_entity_poly.type
_entity_poly.pdbx_seq_one_letter_code
_entity_poly.pdbx_strand_id
1 'polypeptide(L)'
;MDTSARPTMSQTAESAADGAAAEIHETHTGIVALVGDRAYKVKKPVTTDFLDFSSVDQREQVCVREVRLNQRLAPDSYLGVAHFSGPQDGPAEPVIVMRRYPDSRRLTSIVLSGEPVLEHLSAIADAMARFHAGAE
;
A
#
# COMPACT_ATOMS: atom_id res chain seq x y z
N MET A 1 40.88 -1.67 -20.29
CA MET A 1 40.26 -1.73 -18.97
C MET A 1 38.99 -0.94 -19.08
N ASP A 2 37.90 -1.65 -19.27
CA ASP A 2 36.59 -1.07 -19.54
C ASP A 2 35.78 -1.03 -18.23
N THR A 3 35.51 0.20 -17.74
CA THR A 3 34.74 0.42 -16.53
C THR A 3 33.32 0.69 -16.97
N SER A 4 32.51 -0.36 -17.07
CA SER A 4 31.09 -0.26 -17.35
C SER A 4 30.34 0.33 -16.13
N ALA A 5 29.99 1.59 -16.23
CA ALA A 5 29.08 2.25 -15.30
C ALA A 5 27.65 1.73 -15.54
N ARG A 6 27.03 1.16 -14.52
CA ARG A 6 25.59 0.85 -14.49
C ARG A 6 24.80 2.15 -14.46
N PRO A 7 23.81 2.33 -15.32
CA PRO A 7 22.91 3.47 -15.20
C PRO A 7 21.92 3.25 -14.04
N THR A 8 21.93 4.16 -13.10
CA THR A 8 20.87 4.32 -12.10
C THR A 8 19.63 4.83 -12.83
N MET A 9 18.64 3.98 -13.02
CA MET A 9 17.38 4.39 -13.63
C MET A 9 16.51 5.10 -12.58
N SER A 10 16.65 6.41 -12.50
CA SER A 10 15.62 7.30 -11.97
C SER A 10 14.61 7.50 -13.10
N GLN A 11 13.56 6.68 -13.16
CA GLN A 11 12.48 6.91 -14.11
C GLN A 11 11.39 7.73 -13.42
N THR A 12 11.45 9.03 -13.63
CA THR A 12 10.29 9.91 -13.51
C THR A 12 9.40 9.62 -14.72
N ALA A 13 8.34 8.86 -14.53
CA ALA A 13 7.30 8.72 -15.54
C ALA A 13 6.43 9.98 -15.50
N GLU A 14 6.76 10.97 -16.34
CA GLU A 14 5.85 12.05 -16.68
C GLU A 14 4.78 11.51 -17.61
N SER A 15 3.60 11.28 -17.05
CA SER A 15 2.37 11.13 -17.82
C SER A 15 1.53 12.39 -17.63
N ALA A 16 1.39 13.14 -18.72
CA ALA A 16 0.55 14.31 -18.79
C ALA A 16 -0.94 13.91 -18.73
N ALA A 17 -1.52 13.95 -17.52
CA ALA A 17 -2.94 14.14 -17.29
C ALA A 17 -3.11 14.75 -15.90
N ASP A 18 -3.39 16.05 -15.90
CA ASP A 18 -3.80 16.83 -14.73
C ASP A 18 -2.93 16.69 -13.47
N GLY A 19 -1.73 17.26 -13.49
CA GLY A 19 -0.97 17.82 -12.38
C GLY A 19 -0.64 17.03 -11.12
N ALA A 20 -1.07 15.80 -10.95
CA ALA A 20 -0.78 15.03 -9.74
C ALA A 20 0.43 14.09 -9.98
N ALA A 21 1.61 14.51 -9.51
CA ALA A 21 2.78 13.63 -9.47
C ALA A 21 2.49 12.41 -8.59
N ALA A 22 2.70 11.20 -9.12
CA ALA A 22 2.63 9.97 -8.35
C ALA A 22 3.92 9.80 -7.53
N GLU A 23 3.77 9.54 -6.23
CA GLU A 23 4.87 9.17 -5.35
C GLU A 23 4.90 7.64 -5.24
N ILE A 24 6.02 7.02 -5.56
CA ILE A 24 6.15 5.56 -5.63
C ILE A 24 7.04 5.06 -4.50
N HIS A 25 6.52 4.14 -3.71
CA HIS A 25 7.26 3.40 -2.68
C HIS A 25 7.31 1.93 -3.06
N GLU A 26 8.52 1.40 -3.15
CA GLU A 26 8.75 0.01 -3.50
C GLU A 26 9.27 -0.77 -2.30
N THR A 27 8.70 -1.95 -2.06
CA THR A 27 9.15 -2.92 -1.06
C THR A 27 9.54 -4.23 -1.74
N HIS A 28 10.06 -5.18 -0.98
CA HIS A 28 10.41 -6.51 -1.52
C HIS A 28 9.20 -7.24 -2.15
N THR A 29 8.02 -7.08 -1.59
CA THR A 29 6.81 -7.83 -1.98
C THR A 29 5.74 -7.01 -2.68
N GLY A 30 5.92 -5.69 -2.80
CA GLY A 30 4.90 -4.84 -3.39
C GLY A 30 5.37 -3.44 -3.76
N ILE A 31 4.48 -2.73 -4.42
CA ILE A 31 4.65 -1.33 -4.82
C ILE A 31 3.43 -0.57 -4.31
N VAL A 32 3.65 0.60 -3.73
CA VAL A 32 2.59 1.54 -3.35
C VAL A 32 2.76 2.82 -4.14
N ALA A 33 1.73 3.18 -4.91
CA ALA A 33 1.64 4.45 -5.62
C ALA A 33 0.69 5.39 -4.86
N LEU A 34 1.17 6.57 -4.50
CA LEU A 34 0.39 7.63 -3.87
C LEU A 34 0.00 8.65 -4.93
N VAL A 35 -1.30 8.79 -5.18
CA VAL A 35 -1.85 9.70 -6.19
C VAL A 35 -3.03 10.45 -5.60
N GLY A 36 -2.94 11.77 -5.51
CA GLY A 36 -3.97 12.58 -4.89
C GLY A 36 -4.26 12.13 -3.46
N ASP A 37 -5.52 11.80 -3.16
CA ASP A 37 -5.99 11.35 -1.84
C ASP A 37 -6.04 9.81 -1.71
N ARG A 38 -5.44 9.08 -2.65
CA ARG A 38 -5.45 7.61 -2.71
C ARG A 38 -4.05 7.03 -2.65
N ALA A 39 -3.99 5.81 -2.08
CA ALA A 39 -2.85 4.92 -2.12
C ALA A 39 -3.26 3.62 -2.82
N TYR A 40 -2.47 3.22 -3.80
CA TYR A 40 -2.69 2.04 -4.62
C TYR A 40 -1.57 1.03 -4.35
N LYS A 41 -1.91 -0.13 -3.80
CA LYS A 41 -0.93 -1.17 -3.47
C LYS A 41 -1.04 -2.35 -4.41
N VAL A 42 0.04 -2.64 -5.10
CA VAL A 42 0.20 -3.77 -6.03
C VAL A 42 1.13 -4.80 -5.41
N LYS A 43 0.77 -6.07 -5.48
CA LYS A 43 1.65 -7.19 -5.09
C LYS A 43 2.62 -7.52 -6.23
N LYS A 44 3.89 -7.74 -5.91
CA LYS A 44 4.86 -8.25 -6.88
C LYS A 44 4.69 -9.75 -7.11
N PRO A 45 4.97 -10.27 -8.31
CA PRO A 45 4.91 -11.70 -8.60
C PRO A 45 6.13 -12.43 -8.02
N VAL A 46 6.22 -12.48 -6.68
CA VAL A 46 7.33 -13.10 -5.94
C VAL A 46 6.86 -14.32 -5.17
N THR A 47 7.76 -15.28 -5.00
CA THR A 47 7.56 -16.45 -4.14
C THR A 47 8.67 -16.48 -3.09
N THR A 48 8.27 -16.70 -1.84
CA THR A 48 9.17 -16.92 -0.70
C THR A 48 8.72 -18.18 0.03
N ASP A 49 9.43 -18.60 1.07
CA ASP A 49 9.11 -19.81 1.85
C ASP A 49 7.68 -19.79 2.45
N PHE A 50 7.09 -18.60 2.62
CA PHE A 50 5.79 -18.39 3.25
C PHE A 50 4.80 -17.54 2.45
N LEU A 51 5.19 -17.06 1.27
CA LEU A 51 4.34 -16.25 0.38
C LEU A 51 4.46 -16.78 -1.05
N ASP A 52 3.32 -16.93 -1.72
CA ASP A 52 3.26 -17.21 -3.14
C ASP A 52 2.33 -16.21 -3.83
N PHE A 53 2.95 -15.26 -4.53
CA PHE A 53 2.28 -14.23 -5.35
C PHE A 53 2.57 -14.44 -6.84
N SER A 54 2.96 -15.64 -7.26
CA SER A 54 3.43 -15.92 -8.61
C SER A 54 2.35 -15.76 -9.68
N SER A 55 1.10 -16.12 -9.36
CA SER A 55 -0.03 -15.98 -10.30
C SER A 55 -0.93 -14.78 -9.98
N VAL A 56 -1.62 -14.26 -11.00
CA VAL A 56 -2.61 -13.19 -10.82
C VAL A 56 -3.74 -13.62 -9.89
N ASP A 57 -4.20 -14.87 -10.02
CA ASP A 57 -5.29 -15.42 -9.19
C ASP A 57 -4.89 -15.47 -7.71
N GLN A 58 -3.66 -15.84 -7.40
CA GLN A 58 -3.15 -15.82 -6.02
C GLN A 58 -3.06 -14.37 -5.49
N ARG A 59 -2.56 -13.44 -6.29
CA ARG A 59 -2.52 -12.02 -5.91
C ARG A 59 -3.93 -11.45 -5.70
N GLU A 60 -4.91 -11.83 -6.52
CA GLU A 60 -6.31 -11.46 -6.35
C GLU A 60 -6.86 -11.94 -5.01
N GLN A 61 -6.71 -13.22 -4.71
CA GLN A 61 -7.18 -13.82 -3.44
C GLN A 61 -6.55 -13.13 -2.22
N VAL A 62 -5.25 -12.86 -2.29
CA VAL A 62 -4.52 -12.19 -1.20
C VAL A 62 -4.97 -10.74 -1.05
N CYS A 63 -5.18 -10.00 -2.13
CA CYS A 63 -5.68 -8.63 -2.09
C CYS A 63 -7.08 -8.54 -1.48
N VAL A 64 -8.00 -9.39 -1.92
CA VAL A 64 -9.37 -9.47 -1.37
C VAL A 64 -9.35 -9.81 0.11
N ARG A 65 -8.55 -10.80 0.50
CA ARG A 65 -8.40 -11.19 1.90
C ARG A 65 -7.80 -10.06 2.75
N GLU A 66 -6.76 -9.40 2.26
CA GLU A 66 -6.12 -8.28 2.96
C GLU A 66 -7.12 -7.13 3.20
N VAL A 67 -7.86 -6.72 2.19
CA VAL A 67 -8.89 -5.68 2.32
C VAL A 67 -9.92 -6.09 3.36
N ARG A 68 -10.48 -7.30 3.25
CA ARG A 68 -11.51 -7.80 4.18
C ARG A 68 -11.02 -7.83 5.64
N LEU A 69 -9.81 -8.30 5.87
CA LEU A 69 -9.25 -8.39 7.23
C LEU A 69 -8.96 -7.01 7.82
N ASN A 70 -8.40 -6.11 7.01
CA ASN A 70 -8.04 -4.78 7.48
C ASN A 70 -9.25 -3.85 7.66
N GLN A 71 -10.31 -4.05 6.89
CA GLN A 71 -11.58 -3.32 7.08
C GLN A 71 -12.21 -3.59 8.45
N ARG A 72 -11.90 -4.70 9.12
CA ARG A 72 -12.35 -4.98 10.48
C ARG A 72 -11.84 -3.95 11.50
N LEU A 73 -10.62 -3.42 11.29
CA LEU A 73 -10.01 -2.40 12.16
C LEU A 73 -10.08 -1.00 11.57
N ALA A 74 -9.98 -0.87 10.26
CA ALA A 74 -9.85 0.41 9.56
C ALA A 74 -10.76 0.45 8.31
N PRO A 75 -12.10 0.42 8.47
CA PRO A 75 -13.04 0.36 7.35
C PRO A 75 -12.93 1.57 6.42
N ASP A 76 -12.62 2.75 6.95
CA ASP A 76 -12.49 3.98 6.17
C ASP A 76 -11.15 4.10 5.44
N SER A 77 -10.17 3.26 5.77
CA SER A 77 -8.82 3.29 5.19
C SER A 77 -8.67 2.36 4.01
N TYR A 78 -9.33 1.20 4.03
CA TYR A 78 -9.31 0.20 2.96
C TYR A 78 -10.59 0.29 2.14
N LEU A 79 -10.49 0.83 0.93
CA LEU A 79 -11.65 1.15 0.09
C LEU A 79 -12.11 -0.04 -0.77
N GLY A 80 -11.21 -0.95 -1.11
CA GLY A 80 -11.53 -2.13 -1.89
C GLY A 80 -10.39 -2.62 -2.77
N VAL A 81 -10.71 -3.53 -3.68
CA VAL A 81 -9.81 -4.00 -4.72
C VAL A 81 -10.29 -3.47 -6.06
N ALA A 82 -9.40 -2.82 -6.80
CA ALA A 82 -9.60 -2.42 -8.19
C ALA A 82 -8.71 -3.30 -9.09
N HIS A 83 -8.91 -3.19 -10.39
CA HIS A 83 -8.16 -3.95 -11.39
C HIS A 83 -7.53 -2.99 -12.39
N PHE A 84 -6.23 -3.14 -12.58
CA PHE A 84 -5.47 -2.35 -13.54
C PHE A 84 -5.18 -3.20 -14.78
N SER A 85 -5.66 -2.73 -15.93
CA SER A 85 -5.35 -3.32 -17.22
C SER A 85 -4.28 -2.48 -17.92
N GLY A 86 -3.18 -3.12 -18.28
CA GLY A 86 -2.13 -2.47 -19.07
C GLY A 86 -2.54 -2.25 -20.52
N PRO A 87 -1.70 -1.57 -21.33
CA PRO A 87 -1.97 -1.32 -22.74
C PRO A 87 -1.93 -2.57 -23.63
N GLN A 88 -1.47 -3.69 -23.10
CA GLN A 88 -1.44 -4.99 -23.77
C GLN A 88 -2.57 -5.88 -23.23
N ASP A 89 -3.16 -6.68 -24.10
CA ASP A 89 -4.18 -7.67 -23.73
C ASP A 89 -3.55 -8.71 -22.79
N GLY A 90 -3.92 -8.64 -21.52
CA GLY A 90 -3.47 -9.53 -20.47
C GLY A 90 -4.44 -9.52 -19.30
N PRO A 91 -4.28 -10.44 -18.31
CA PRO A 91 -5.11 -10.43 -17.12
C PRO A 91 -4.93 -9.11 -16.36
N ALA A 92 -6.03 -8.54 -15.90
CA ALA A 92 -5.99 -7.33 -15.10
C ALA A 92 -5.31 -7.59 -13.75
N GLU A 93 -4.39 -6.70 -13.36
CA GLU A 93 -3.67 -6.81 -12.10
C GLU A 93 -4.52 -6.29 -10.93
N PRO A 94 -4.71 -7.07 -9.85
CA PRO A 94 -5.43 -6.61 -8.67
C PRO A 94 -4.64 -5.55 -7.91
N VAL A 95 -5.34 -4.49 -7.51
CA VAL A 95 -4.77 -3.34 -6.82
C VAL A 95 -5.61 -3.04 -5.59
N ILE A 96 -5.01 -3.03 -4.40
CA ILE A 96 -5.67 -2.58 -3.19
C ILE A 96 -5.75 -1.06 -3.22
N VAL A 97 -6.96 -0.53 -3.09
CA VAL A 97 -7.22 0.91 -3.03
C VAL A 97 -7.43 1.32 -1.58
N MET A 98 -6.63 2.28 -1.13
CA MET A 98 -6.65 2.78 0.24
C MET A 98 -6.75 4.30 0.23
N ARG A 99 -7.20 4.87 1.35
CA ARG A 99 -7.09 6.30 1.61
C ARG A 99 -5.63 6.67 1.85
N ARG A 100 -5.16 7.75 1.24
CA ARG A 100 -3.87 8.35 1.57
C ARG A 100 -4.02 9.25 2.78
N TYR A 101 -3.13 9.09 3.75
CA TYR A 101 -2.98 9.99 4.88
C TYR A 101 -1.70 10.79 4.73
N PRO A 102 -1.67 12.08 5.14
CA PRO A 102 -0.45 12.87 5.10
C PRO A 102 0.59 12.32 6.08
N ASP A 103 1.88 12.46 5.74
CA ASP A 103 2.98 11.97 6.56
C ASP A 103 3.01 12.59 7.97
N SER A 104 2.49 13.81 8.12
CA SER A 104 2.34 14.48 9.41
C SER A 104 1.41 13.72 10.39
N ARG A 105 0.56 12.83 9.87
CA ARG A 105 -0.35 11.99 10.67
C ARG A 105 0.24 10.66 11.08
N ARG A 106 1.46 10.35 10.69
CA ARG A 106 2.18 9.19 11.21
C ARG A 106 2.53 9.42 12.68
N LEU A 107 2.36 8.40 13.52
CA LEU A 107 2.65 8.50 14.95
C LEU A 107 4.09 8.97 15.20
N THR A 108 5.04 8.48 14.42
CA THR A 108 6.44 8.94 14.46
C THR A 108 6.56 10.45 14.20
N SER A 109 5.86 10.97 13.19
CA SER A 109 5.89 12.39 12.86
C SER A 109 5.27 13.24 13.97
N ILE A 110 4.18 12.78 14.56
CA ILE A 110 3.52 13.44 15.71
C ILE A 110 4.48 13.50 16.91
N VAL A 111 5.16 12.39 17.22
CA VAL A 111 6.15 12.35 18.31
C VAL A 111 7.30 13.32 18.04
N LEU A 112 7.86 13.32 16.82
CA LEU A 112 8.99 14.18 16.45
C LEU A 112 8.61 15.66 16.40
N SER A 113 7.35 16.00 16.12
CA SER A 113 6.85 17.38 16.18
C SER A 113 6.61 17.89 17.61
N GLY A 114 6.70 17.02 18.61
CA GLY A 114 6.43 17.35 20.02
C GLY A 114 4.94 17.46 20.35
N GLU A 115 4.05 17.01 19.46
CA GLU A 115 2.62 16.95 19.74
C GLU A 115 2.30 15.84 20.76
N PRO A 116 1.26 16.01 21.60
CA PRO A 116 0.86 14.99 22.56
C PRO A 116 0.33 13.74 21.83
N VAL A 117 0.81 12.56 22.24
CA VAL A 117 0.48 11.26 21.62
C VAL A 117 -0.42 10.38 22.49
N LEU A 118 -0.62 10.71 23.75
CA LEU A 118 -1.29 9.84 24.72
C LEU A 118 -2.74 9.50 24.30
N GLU A 119 -3.48 10.46 23.78
CA GLU A 119 -4.84 10.24 23.30
C GLU A 119 -4.88 9.29 22.09
N HIS A 120 -3.91 9.42 21.18
CA HIS A 120 -3.79 8.50 20.03
C HIS A 120 -3.45 7.09 20.47
N LEU A 121 -2.51 6.93 21.43
CA LEU A 121 -2.15 5.63 21.98
C LEU A 121 -3.32 4.99 22.74
N SER A 122 -4.06 5.75 23.50
CA SER A 122 -5.25 5.26 24.19
C SER A 122 -6.32 4.80 23.21
N ALA A 123 -6.58 5.57 22.16
CA ALA A 123 -7.56 5.22 21.12
C ALA A 123 -7.15 3.93 20.38
N ILE A 124 -5.86 3.76 20.08
CA ILE A 124 -5.31 2.52 19.47
C ILE A 124 -5.49 1.35 20.43
N ALA A 125 -5.13 1.49 21.69
CA ALA A 125 -5.27 0.43 22.70
C ALA A 125 -6.74 0.00 22.85
N ASP A 126 -7.68 0.93 22.92
CA ASP A 126 -9.11 0.65 23.00
C ASP A 126 -9.63 -0.06 21.74
N ALA A 127 -9.18 0.35 20.55
CA ALA A 127 -9.54 -0.30 19.29
C ALA A 127 -9.04 -1.74 19.24
N MET A 128 -7.79 -1.98 19.66
CA MET A 128 -7.20 -3.32 19.72
C MET A 128 -7.90 -4.21 20.76
N ALA A 129 -8.22 -3.66 21.95
CA ALA A 129 -8.91 -4.40 22.99
C ALA A 129 -10.31 -4.87 22.52
N ARG A 130 -11.08 -3.97 21.88
CA ARG A 130 -12.40 -4.32 21.31
C ARG A 130 -12.26 -5.36 20.20
N PHE A 131 -11.28 -5.22 19.34
CA PHE A 131 -11.03 -6.16 18.25
C PHE A 131 -10.71 -7.55 18.80
N HIS A 132 -9.82 -7.66 19.77
CA HIS A 132 -9.44 -8.94 20.37
C HIS A 132 -10.59 -9.57 21.15
N ALA A 133 -11.41 -8.78 21.83
CA ALA A 133 -12.58 -9.30 22.55
C ALA A 133 -13.65 -9.88 21.62
N GLY A 134 -13.72 -9.42 20.37
CA GLY A 134 -14.65 -9.92 19.35
C GLY A 134 -14.02 -10.88 18.34
N ALA A 135 -12.76 -11.24 18.49
CA ALA A 135 -12.09 -12.20 17.61
C ALA A 135 -12.39 -13.62 18.07
N GLU A 136 -13.06 -14.40 17.20
CA GLU A 136 -13.22 -15.85 17.34
C GLU A 136 -12.01 -16.60 16.76
#